data_1a33b3c92f6f385d3415dccc02694e14
#
_entry.id   1a33b3c92f6f385d3415dccc02694e14
#
_cell.length_a   1.000
_cell.length_b   1.000
_cell.length_c   1.000
_cell.angle_alpha   90.00
_cell.angle_beta   90.00
_cell.angle_gamma   90.00
#
_symmetry.space_group_name_H-M   'P 1'
#
loop_
_entity.id
_entity.type
_entity.pdbx_description
1 polymer ?
#
loop_
_entity_poly.entity_id
_entity_poly.type
_entity_poly.pdbx_seq_one_letter_code
_entity_poly.pdbx_strand_id
1 'polypeptide(L)'
;MKKIILLFIFGCAFTAQAQYGNGQRNGQRQQRQGASQTPQKAPKPKFEVEKFLGIIVYDIKKAAKKSSIKLSSKEGKEFYNVLTKFNKDIKGITRINSFSLRETKEMVESFQKKSMESGDFSNQINVQKKMNERLKPIAKTLREEDIKLDKTMKGLLSKNQYKKWIKYNKKMRKIFPREEEEEDEK
;
A
#
# COMPACT_ATOMS: atom_id res chain seq x y z
N MET A 1 12.16 8.42 -28.43
CA MET A 1 11.35 7.46 -27.65
C MET A 1 12.25 6.83 -26.59
N LYS A 2 12.34 7.46 -25.41
CA LYS A 2 13.13 6.94 -24.29
C LYS A 2 12.24 5.98 -23.50
N LYS A 3 12.56 4.69 -23.54
CA LYS A 3 11.92 3.67 -22.73
C LYS A 3 12.36 3.89 -21.28
N ILE A 4 11.51 4.54 -20.49
CA ILE A 4 11.70 4.63 -19.05
C ILE A 4 11.35 3.24 -18.50
N ILE A 5 12.39 2.49 -18.18
CA ILE A 5 12.29 1.25 -17.43
C ILE A 5 11.98 1.71 -16.01
N LEU A 6 10.71 1.65 -15.63
CA LEU A 6 10.27 1.82 -14.27
C LEU A 6 10.84 0.66 -13.45
N LEU A 7 11.95 0.93 -12.82
CA LEU A 7 12.60 0.03 -11.89
C LEU A 7 11.77 0.04 -10.62
N PHE A 8 10.74 -0.82 -10.59
CA PHE A 8 10.07 -1.16 -9.35
C PHE A 8 11.12 -1.81 -8.45
N ILE A 9 11.70 -1.00 -7.61
CA ILE A 9 12.43 -1.51 -6.47
C ILE A 9 11.38 -2.20 -5.62
N PHE A 10 11.29 -3.50 -5.76
CA PHE A 10 10.72 -4.36 -4.75
C PHE A 10 11.56 -4.11 -3.50
N GLY A 11 11.22 -3.04 -2.81
CA GLY A 11 11.70 -2.79 -1.47
C GLY A 11 11.10 -3.85 -0.55
N CYS A 12 11.49 -5.10 -0.78
CA CYS A 12 11.54 -6.05 0.30
C CYS A 12 12.50 -5.42 1.29
N ALA A 13 11.97 -4.70 2.26
CA ALA A 13 12.69 -4.42 3.47
C ALA A 13 13.02 -5.77 4.11
N PHE A 14 14.02 -6.44 3.57
CA PHE A 14 14.81 -7.38 4.31
C PHE A 14 15.54 -6.55 5.36
N THR A 15 14.88 -6.28 6.46
CA THR A 15 15.61 -6.02 7.69
C THR A 15 16.29 -7.33 8.05
N ALA A 16 17.38 -7.62 7.35
CA ALA A 16 18.42 -8.45 7.88
C ALA A 16 18.93 -7.68 9.07
N GLN A 17 18.40 -7.96 10.24
CA GLN A 17 19.05 -7.63 11.50
C GLN A 17 20.31 -8.50 11.58
N ALA A 18 21.33 -8.12 10.83
CA ALA A 18 22.68 -8.49 11.14
C ALA A 18 23.00 -7.73 12.44
N GLN A 19 22.77 -8.36 13.58
CA GLN A 19 23.39 -7.96 14.83
C GLN A 19 24.91 -8.08 14.65
N TYR A 20 25.51 -6.99 14.24
CA TYR A 20 26.95 -6.79 14.39
C TYR A 20 27.21 -6.60 15.89
N GLY A 21 27.43 -7.71 16.57
CA GLY A 21 27.98 -7.73 17.93
C GLY A 21 29.45 -7.38 17.87
N ASN A 22 29.76 -6.11 18.00
CA ASN A 22 31.12 -5.68 18.31
C ASN A 22 31.32 -5.86 19.82
N GLY A 23 31.83 -7.01 20.22
CA GLY A 23 32.16 -7.34 21.60
C GLY A 23 33.62 -7.65 21.76
N GLN A 24 34.38 -6.65 22.18
CA GLN A 24 35.80 -6.82 22.59
C GLN A 24 35.84 -6.99 24.11
N ARG A 25 36.53 -8.09 24.53
CA ARG A 25 37.18 -8.38 25.81
C ARG A 25 36.32 -8.57 27.09
N ASN A 26 36.26 -9.69 27.69
CA ASN A 26 37.24 -10.17 28.67
C ASN A 26 36.77 -11.49 29.30
N GLY A 27 37.70 -12.36 29.58
CA GLY A 27 37.59 -13.75 29.92
C GLY A 27 36.76 -14.15 31.12
N GLN A 28 36.55 -15.43 31.12
CA GLN A 28 36.40 -16.37 32.24
C GLN A 28 35.11 -17.18 32.23
N ARG A 29 35.32 -18.46 31.88
CA ARG A 29 34.59 -19.65 32.35
C ARG A 29 33.11 -19.49 32.77
N GLN A 30 32.22 -20.07 31.94
CA GLN A 30 31.35 -21.11 32.49
C GLN A 30 30.67 -21.88 31.36
N GLN A 31 30.96 -23.16 31.36
CA GLN A 31 30.30 -24.24 30.66
C GLN A 31 28.81 -24.24 31.06
N ARG A 32 27.91 -23.87 30.14
CA ARG A 32 26.48 -24.21 30.25
C ARG A 32 25.83 -24.33 28.90
N GLN A 33 25.48 -25.57 28.62
CA GLN A 33 24.31 -26.07 27.89
C GLN A 33 23.97 -25.33 26.60
N GLY A 34 24.26 -26.01 25.47
CA GLY A 34 23.73 -25.71 24.17
C GLY A 34 22.18 -25.71 24.21
N ALA A 35 21.60 -24.56 24.41
CA ALA A 35 20.22 -24.36 23.98
C ALA A 35 20.23 -24.43 22.47
N SER A 36 19.78 -25.55 21.91
CA SER A 36 19.42 -25.69 20.51
C SER A 36 18.46 -24.56 20.17
N GLN A 37 19.00 -23.48 19.61
CA GLN A 37 18.14 -22.48 18.96
C GLN A 37 17.48 -23.19 17.81
N THR A 38 16.25 -23.61 18.01
CA THR A 38 15.37 -24.07 16.96
C THR A 38 15.42 -23.01 15.86
N PRO A 39 15.78 -23.33 14.61
CA PRO A 39 15.83 -22.34 13.56
C PRO A 39 14.47 -21.65 13.49
N GLN A 40 14.40 -20.36 13.84
CA GLN A 40 13.17 -19.59 13.67
C GLN A 40 12.82 -19.63 12.20
N LYS A 41 11.72 -20.32 11.90
CA LYS A 41 11.17 -20.34 10.53
C LYS A 41 10.99 -18.91 10.09
N ALA A 42 11.60 -18.54 8.97
CA ALA A 42 11.39 -17.24 8.36
C ALA A 42 9.88 -16.93 8.26
N PRO A 43 9.47 -15.71 8.58
CA PRO A 43 8.05 -15.34 8.50
C PRO A 43 7.54 -15.59 7.09
N LYS A 44 6.34 -16.15 7.00
CA LYS A 44 5.71 -16.42 5.70
C LYS A 44 5.58 -15.13 4.90
N PRO A 45 5.90 -15.14 3.60
CA PRO A 45 5.68 -13.98 2.76
C PRO A 45 4.22 -13.52 2.82
N LYS A 46 4.01 -12.20 2.92
CA LYS A 46 2.68 -11.61 2.94
C LYS A 46 2.61 -10.47 1.93
N PHE A 47 1.90 -10.68 0.84
CA PHE A 47 1.63 -9.64 -0.13
C PHE A 47 0.27 -8.99 0.12
N GLU A 48 0.28 -7.70 0.49
CA GLU A 48 -0.95 -6.95 0.77
C GLU A 48 -1.37 -6.21 -0.50
N VAL A 49 -2.09 -6.90 -1.40
CA VAL A 49 -2.50 -6.40 -2.70
C VAL A 49 -3.33 -5.12 -2.63
N GLU A 50 -4.15 -4.97 -1.59
CA GLU A 50 -4.96 -3.77 -1.36
C GLU A 50 -4.07 -2.56 -1.05
N LYS A 51 -3.00 -2.75 -0.27
CA LYS A 51 -2.02 -1.70 -0.01
C LYS A 51 -1.24 -1.34 -1.26
N PHE A 52 -0.85 -2.36 -2.02
CA PHE A 52 -0.15 -2.17 -3.29
C PHE A 52 -0.97 -1.32 -4.27
N LEU A 53 -2.27 -1.56 -4.37
CA LEU A 53 -3.19 -0.76 -5.19
C LEU A 53 -3.59 0.58 -4.55
N GLY A 54 -3.17 0.87 -3.32
CA GLY A 54 -3.56 2.07 -2.60
C GLY A 54 -5.07 2.17 -2.37
N ILE A 55 -5.74 1.05 -2.10
CA ILE A 55 -7.16 1.02 -1.77
C ILE A 55 -7.36 1.68 -0.41
N ILE A 56 -8.11 2.78 -0.39
CA ILE A 56 -8.39 3.56 0.82
C ILE A 56 -9.90 3.59 1.05
N VAL A 57 -10.31 3.25 2.28
CA VAL A 57 -11.67 3.48 2.78
C VAL A 57 -11.56 4.51 3.90
N TYR A 58 -12.25 5.64 3.74
CA TYR A 58 -12.17 6.74 4.68
C TYR A 58 -13.03 6.52 5.92
N ASP A 59 -12.46 6.75 7.11
CA ASP A 59 -13.23 7.07 8.32
C ASP A 59 -13.76 8.50 8.18
N ILE A 60 -15.05 8.64 7.91
CA ILE A 60 -15.68 9.92 7.58
C ILE A 60 -15.61 10.90 8.74
N LYS A 61 -15.80 10.44 9.98
CA LYS A 61 -15.72 11.29 11.17
C LYS A 61 -14.30 11.85 11.36
N LYS A 62 -13.31 10.98 11.19
CA LYS A 62 -11.90 11.35 11.26
C LYS A 62 -11.50 12.30 10.12
N ALA A 63 -11.95 12.03 8.89
CA ALA A 63 -11.73 12.88 7.74
C ALA A 63 -12.32 14.27 7.95
N ALA A 64 -13.57 14.39 8.39
CA ALA A 64 -14.23 15.65 8.70
C ALA A 64 -13.48 16.44 9.78
N LYS A 65 -13.11 15.78 10.90
CA LYS A 65 -12.31 16.40 11.97
C LYS A 65 -10.97 16.95 11.45
N LYS A 66 -10.25 16.19 10.62
CA LYS A 66 -8.95 16.57 10.06
C LYS A 66 -9.06 17.70 9.03
N SER A 67 -10.20 17.81 8.37
CA SER A 67 -10.49 18.85 7.37
C SER A 67 -11.22 20.07 7.96
N SER A 68 -11.47 20.08 9.28
CA SER A 68 -12.22 21.14 10.00
C SER A 68 -13.63 21.33 9.44
N ILE A 69 -14.33 20.24 9.16
CA ILE A 69 -15.70 20.22 8.65
C ILE A 69 -16.64 19.81 9.78
N LYS A 70 -17.69 20.60 10.00
CA LYS A 70 -18.77 20.30 10.95
C LYS A 70 -19.82 19.44 10.23
N LEU A 71 -19.94 18.15 10.58
CA LEU A 71 -20.88 17.22 9.94
C LEU A 71 -22.36 17.62 10.10
N SER A 72 -22.70 18.48 11.08
CA SER A 72 -24.06 18.99 11.25
C SER A 72 -24.43 20.12 10.28
N SER A 73 -23.45 20.77 9.64
CA SER A 73 -23.70 21.80 8.63
C SER A 73 -24.18 21.19 7.31
N LYS A 74 -24.77 22.04 6.43
CA LYS A 74 -25.18 21.61 5.08
C LYS A 74 -23.98 21.02 4.31
N GLU A 75 -22.87 21.75 4.26
CA GLU A 75 -21.62 21.30 3.65
C GLU A 75 -21.10 19.99 4.26
N GLY A 76 -21.19 19.84 5.60
CA GLY A 76 -20.78 18.63 6.31
C GLY A 76 -21.64 17.41 5.96
N LYS A 77 -22.94 17.59 5.75
CA LYS A 77 -23.84 16.53 5.26
C LYS A 77 -23.48 16.11 3.83
N GLU A 78 -23.19 17.06 2.97
CA GLU A 78 -22.74 16.78 1.60
C GLU A 78 -21.39 16.05 1.59
N PHE A 79 -20.42 16.51 2.40
CA PHE A 79 -19.14 15.83 2.60
C PHE A 79 -19.31 14.39 3.07
N TYR A 80 -20.21 14.16 4.03
CA TYR A 80 -20.55 12.82 4.51
C TYR A 80 -21.08 11.94 3.37
N ASN A 81 -22.03 12.46 2.58
CA ASN A 81 -22.63 11.72 1.46
C ASN A 81 -21.60 11.38 0.39
N VAL A 82 -20.72 12.33 0.04
CA VAL A 82 -19.65 12.14 -0.96
C VAL A 82 -18.70 11.03 -0.51
N LEU A 83 -18.23 11.06 0.73
CA LEU A 83 -17.32 10.03 1.23
C LEU A 83 -18.02 8.67 1.43
N THR A 84 -19.29 8.67 1.81
CA THR A 84 -20.08 7.43 1.90
C THR A 84 -20.22 6.76 0.53
N LYS A 85 -20.53 7.57 -0.50
CA LYS A 85 -20.60 7.07 -1.88
C LYS A 85 -19.25 6.54 -2.33
N PHE A 86 -18.19 7.33 -2.17
CA PHE A 86 -16.83 6.89 -2.53
C PHE A 86 -16.45 5.57 -1.86
N ASN A 87 -16.63 5.46 -0.55
CA ASN A 87 -16.35 4.22 0.19
C ASN A 87 -17.14 3.02 -0.35
N LYS A 88 -18.40 3.25 -0.74
CA LYS A 88 -19.26 2.21 -1.35
C LYS A 88 -18.71 1.78 -2.72
N ASP A 89 -18.32 2.75 -3.55
CA ASP A 89 -17.79 2.51 -4.89
C ASP A 89 -16.45 1.73 -4.81
N ILE A 90 -15.54 2.14 -3.93
CA ILE A 90 -14.28 1.42 -3.68
C ILE A 90 -14.52 -0.02 -3.20
N LYS A 91 -15.43 -0.23 -2.26
CA LYS A 91 -15.81 -1.57 -1.81
C LYS A 91 -16.44 -2.39 -2.94
N GLY A 92 -17.24 -1.77 -3.80
CA GLY A 92 -17.81 -2.39 -5.00
C GLY A 92 -16.75 -2.87 -5.97
N ILE A 93 -15.77 -2.01 -6.31
CA ILE A 93 -14.64 -2.33 -7.17
C ILE A 93 -13.84 -3.51 -6.59
N THR A 94 -13.53 -3.46 -5.29
CA THR A 94 -12.78 -4.52 -4.61
C THR A 94 -13.54 -5.85 -4.65
N ARG A 95 -14.85 -5.82 -4.41
CA ARG A 95 -15.70 -7.01 -4.43
C ARG A 95 -15.78 -7.65 -5.82
N ILE A 96 -16.02 -6.84 -6.84
CA ILE A 96 -16.09 -7.34 -8.23
C ILE A 96 -14.78 -7.96 -8.67
N ASN A 97 -13.64 -7.40 -8.23
CA ASN A 97 -12.31 -7.87 -8.59
C ASN A 97 -11.69 -8.82 -7.56
N SER A 98 -12.46 -9.30 -6.58
CA SER A 98 -11.96 -10.11 -5.46
C SER A 98 -11.22 -11.36 -5.89
N PHE A 99 -11.67 -12.02 -6.95
CA PHE A 99 -11.00 -13.17 -7.53
C PHE A 99 -9.60 -12.81 -8.07
N SER A 100 -9.51 -11.78 -8.93
CA SER A 100 -8.23 -11.33 -9.49
C SER A 100 -7.25 -10.85 -8.42
N LEU A 101 -7.75 -10.18 -7.38
CA LEU A 101 -6.93 -9.73 -6.25
C LEU A 101 -6.36 -10.93 -5.47
N ARG A 102 -7.21 -11.93 -5.16
CA ARG A 102 -6.79 -13.14 -4.47
C ARG A 102 -5.78 -13.94 -5.29
N GLU A 103 -6.09 -14.23 -6.54
CA GLU A 103 -5.20 -14.95 -7.46
C GLU A 103 -3.82 -14.29 -7.58
N THR A 104 -3.81 -12.95 -7.67
CA THR A 104 -2.55 -12.19 -7.75
C THR A 104 -1.77 -12.28 -6.46
N LYS A 105 -2.44 -12.18 -5.31
CA LYS A 105 -1.83 -12.35 -4.00
C LYS A 105 -1.20 -13.73 -3.86
N GLU A 106 -1.95 -14.79 -4.13
CA GLU A 106 -1.50 -16.18 -4.04
C GLU A 106 -0.31 -16.45 -4.97
N MET A 107 -0.36 -15.94 -6.19
CA MET A 107 0.74 -16.04 -7.16
C MET A 107 2.03 -15.41 -6.63
N VAL A 108 1.95 -14.17 -6.11
CA VAL A 108 3.11 -13.44 -5.58
C VAL A 108 3.65 -14.12 -4.32
N GLU A 109 2.78 -14.49 -3.37
CA GLU A 109 3.19 -15.18 -2.13
C GLU A 109 3.82 -16.56 -2.41
N SER A 110 3.25 -17.31 -3.34
CA SER A 110 3.80 -18.61 -3.77
C SER A 110 5.19 -18.47 -4.41
N PHE A 111 5.36 -17.46 -5.28
CA PHE A 111 6.66 -17.16 -5.85
C PHE A 111 7.68 -16.78 -4.76
N GLN A 112 7.33 -15.82 -3.90
CA GLN A 112 8.21 -15.39 -2.81
C GLN A 112 8.63 -16.56 -1.91
N LYS A 113 7.68 -17.42 -1.54
CA LYS A 113 7.96 -18.61 -0.73
C LYS A 113 8.97 -19.53 -1.43
N LYS A 114 8.71 -19.89 -2.70
CA LYS A 114 9.59 -20.77 -3.47
C LYS A 114 10.99 -20.17 -3.64
N SER A 115 11.08 -18.88 -3.97
CA SER A 115 12.37 -18.21 -4.12
C SER A 115 13.15 -18.10 -2.81
N MET A 116 12.47 -17.92 -1.68
CA MET A 116 13.14 -17.97 -0.36
C MET A 116 13.66 -19.34 0.01
N GLU A 117 12.96 -20.42 -0.41
CA GLU A 117 13.36 -21.80 -0.15
C GLU A 117 14.48 -22.29 -1.07
N SER A 118 14.47 -21.86 -2.35
CA SER A 118 15.42 -22.34 -3.37
C SER A 118 16.59 -21.38 -3.65
N GLY A 119 16.46 -20.09 -3.30
CA GLY A 119 17.38 -19.02 -3.72
C GLY A 119 17.23 -18.62 -5.19
N ASP A 120 16.25 -19.19 -5.92
CA ASP A 120 16.02 -18.92 -7.34
C ASP A 120 14.98 -17.81 -7.54
N PHE A 121 15.42 -16.68 -8.12
CA PHE A 121 14.61 -15.52 -8.45
C PHE A 121 14.45 -15.32 -9.97
N SER A 122 14.88 -16.25 -10.79
CA SER A 122 14.88 -16.14 -12.26
C SER A 122 13.52 -15.80 -12.86
N ASN A 123 12.43 -16.25 -12.23
CA ASN A 123 11.07 -16.00 -12.71
C ASN A 123 10.43 -14.69 -12.20
N GLN A 124 11.17 -13.85 -11.46
CA GLN A 124 10.66 -12.61 -10.86
C GLN A 124 10.02 -11.67 -11.90
N ILE A 125 10.68 -11.47 -13.04
CA ILE A 125 10.20 -10.57 -14.10
C ILE A 125 8.86 -11.04 -14.66
N ASN A 126 8.68 -12.36 -14.85
CA ASN A 126 7.44 -12.93 -15.36
C ASN A 126 6.29 -12.79 -14.34
N VAL A 127 6.58 -13.00 -13.06
CA VAL A 127 5.59 -12.82 -11.99
C VAL A 127 5.16 -11.35 -11.91
N GLN A 128 6.11 -10.42 -11.96
CA GLN A 128 5.83 -8.99 -11.96
C GLN A 128 4.99 -8.57 -13.18
N LYS A 129 5.32 -9.07 -14.37
CA LYS A 129 4.54 -8.81 -15.59
C LYS A 129 3.10 -9.26 -15.43
N LYS A 130 2.88 -10.52 -15.00
CA LYS A 130 1.54 -11.08 -14.77
C LYS A 130 0.77 -10.31 -13.69
N MET A 131 1.44 -9.90 -12.61
CA MET A 131 0.85 -9.07 -11.57
C MET A 131 0.37 -7.73 -12.15
N ASN A 132 1.22 -7.05 -12.92
CA ASN A 132 0.87 -5.76 -13.53
C ASN A 132 -0.28 -5.90 -14.54
N GLU A 133 -0.28 -6.92 -15.38
CA GLU A 133 -1.35 -7.18 -16.34
C GLU A 133 -2.71 -7.36 -15.65
N ARG A 134 -2.74 -8.07 -14.52
CA ARG A 134 -3.98 -8.30 -13.75
C ARG A 134 -4.42 -7.08 -12.95
N LEU A 135 -3.48 -6.33 -12.38
CA LEU A 135 -3.81 -5.22 -11.47
C LEU A 135 -3.99 -3.87 -12.19
N LYS A 136 -3.40 -3.68 -13.37
CA LYS A 136 -3.49 -2.41 -14.13
C LYS A 136 -4.93 -1.94 -14.39
N PRO A 137 -5.88 -2.78 -14.86
CA PRO A 137 -7.25 -2.33 -15.06
C PRO A 137 -7.94 -1.92 -13.74
N ILE A 138 -7.66 -2.63 -12.65
CA ILE A 138 -8.20 -2.31 -11.33
C ILE A 138 -7.63 -0.97 -10.83
N ALA A 139 -6.31 -0.79 -10.95
CA ALA A 139 -5.64 0.45 -10.59
C ALA A 139 -6.20 1.66 -11.36
N LYS A 140 -6.47 1.48 -12.67
CA LYS A 140 -7.08 2.52 -13.50
C LYS A 140 -8.46 2.93 -12.96
N THR A 141 -9.34 1.97 -12.69
CA THR A 141 -10.69 2.25 -12.16
C THR A 141 -10.63 2.94 -10.79
N LEU A 142 -9.73 2.50 -9.91
CA LEU A 142 -9.52 3.14 -8.60
C LEU A 142 -9.03 4.59 -8.75
N ARG A 143 -8.14 4.85 -9.69
CA ARG A 143 -7.65 6.20 -9.99
C ARG A 143 -8.76 7.11 -10.52
N GLU A 144 -9.62 6.62 -11.39
CA GLU A 144 -10.76 7.37 -11.89
C GLU A 144 -11.71 7.80 -10.76
N GLU A 145 -11.97 6.93 -9.78
CA GLU A 145 -12.76 7.27 -8.60
C GLU A 145 -12.07 8.31 -7.70
N ASP A 146 -10.73 8.22 -7.55
CA ASP A 146 -9.97 9.22 -6.82
C ASP A 146 -10.03 10.61 -7.48
N ILE A 147 -9.91 10.68 -8.80
CA ILE A 147 -10.00 11.95 -9.56
C ILE A 147 -11.41 12.55 -9.41
N LYS A 148 -12.46 11.72 -9.48
CA LYS A 148 -13.85 12.17 -9.25
C LYS A 148 -14.02 12.72 -7.83
N LEU A 149 -13.49 12.00 -6.83
CA LEU A 149 -13.53 12.46 -5.44
C LEU A 149 -12.82 13.80 -5.27
N ASP A 150 -11.61 13.93 -5.79
CA ASP A 150 -10.82 15.16 -5.67
C ASP A 150 -11.54 16.36 -6.31
N LYS A 151 -12.06 16.19 -7.53
CA LYS A 151 -12.84 17.21 -8.22
C LYS A 151 -14.07 17.63 -7.41
N THR A 152 -14.80 16.67 -6.83
CA THR A 152 -15.98 16.92 -6.01
C THR A 152 -15.61 17.68 -4.73
N MET A 153 -14.55 17.24 -4.04
CA MET A 153 -14.07 17.90 -2.82
C MET A 153 -13.58 19.33 -3.07
N LYS A 154 -12.92 19.56 -4.19
CA LYS A 154 -12.47 20.89 -4.60
C LYS A 154 -13.62 21.85 -4.84
N GLY A 155 -14.76 21.37 -5.37
CA GLY A 155 -15.97 22.18 -5.57
C GLY A 155 -16.80 22.35 -4.30
N LEU A 156 -16.77 21.40 -3.38
CA LEU A 156 -17.58 21.40 -2.16
C LEU A 156 -16.97 22.22 -1.03
N LEU A 157 -15.64 22.13 -0.85
CA LEU A 157 -14.95 22.63 0.32
C LEU A 157 -14.42 24.05 0.11
N SER A 158 -14.44 24.86 1.17
CA SER A 158 -13.71 26.13 1.17
C SER A 158 -12.21 25.92 0.96
N LYS A 159 -11.50 26.94 0.48
CA LYS A 159 -10.05 26.89 0.19
C LYS A 159 -9.23 26.32 1.36
N ASN A 160 -9.57 26.72 2.60
CA ASN A 160 -8.86 26.26 3.81
C ASN A 160 -9.21 24.80 4.16
N GLN A 161 -10.47 24.41 4.03
CA GLN A 161 -10.90 23.05 4.29
C GLN A 161 -10.32 22.08 3.25
N TYR A 162 -10.34 22.47 1.97
CA TYR A 162 -9.74 21.69 0.89
C TYR A 162 -8.22 21.50 1.11
N LYS A 163 -7.48 22.54 1.50
CA LYS A 163 -6.05 22.43 1.86
C LYS A 163 -5.81 21.42 2.99
N LYS A 164 -6.67 21.41 4.01
CA LYS A 164 -6.58 20.44 5.12
C LYS A 164 -6.97 19.04 4.65
N TRP A 165 -8.00 18.92 3.80
CA TRP A 165 -8.39 17.67 3.17
C TRP A 165 -7.23 17.05 2.38
N ILE A 166 -6.59 17.80 1.49
CA ILE A 166 -5.44 17.34 0.72
C ILE A 166 -4.30 16.88 1.64
N LYS A 167 -4.00 17.63 2.70
CA LYS A 167 -2.97 17.22 3.68
C LYS A 167 -3.33 15.88 4.35
N TYR A 168 -4.59 15.68 4.72
CA TYR A 168 -5.07 14.42 5.28
C TYR A 168 -5.01 13.30 4.26
N ASN A 169 -5.48 13.53 3.04
CA ASN A 169 -5.47 12.56 1.95
C ASN A 169 -4.04 12.11 1.60
N LYS A 170 -3.10 13.06 1.44
CA LYS A 170 -1.67 12.73 1.23
C LYS A 170 -1.10 11.86 2.35
N LYS A 171 -1.50 12.10 3.61
CA LYS A 171 -1.08 11.25 4.73
C LYS A 171 -1.62 9.83 4.61
N MET A 172 -2.88 9.67 4.21
CA MET A 172 -3.49 8.35 3.96
C MET A 172 -2.78 7.62 2.82
N ARG A 173 -2.44 8.34 1.74
CA ARG A 173 -1.70 7.79 0.58
C ARG A 173 -0.25 7.43 0.91
N LYS A 174 0.41 8.09 1.88
CA LYS A 174 1.74 7.67 2.36
C LYS A 174 1.73 6.31 3.06
N ILE A 175 0.61 5.96 3.70
CA ILE A 175 0.42 4.63 4.29
C ILE A 175 0.25 3.59 3.18
N PHE A 176 -0.36 3.99 2.06
CA PHE A 176 -0.63 3.19 0.88
C PHE A 176 -0.13 3.95 -0.36
N PRO A 177 1.19 3.94 -0.66
CA PRO A 177 1.71 4.72 -1.77
C PRO A 177 1.14 4.21 -3.09
N ARG A 178 0.54 5.11 -3.85
CA ARG A 178 0.33 4.97 -5.30
C ARG A 178 1.47 5.68 -5.99
N GLU A 179 1.93 5.13 -7.08
CA GLU A 179 2.82 5.85 -7.97
C GLU A 179 2.10 7.09 -8.50
N GLU A 180 2.61 8.25 -8.16
CA GLU A 180 2.26 9.48 -8.85
C GLU A 180 2.94 9.38 -10.23
N GLU A 181 2.17 9.27 -11.31
CA GLU A 181 2.70 9.60 -12.62
C GLU A 181 3.11 11.07 -12.52
N GLU A 182 4.40 11.35 -12.68
CA GLU A 182 4.88 12.71 -12.88
C GLU A 182 4.14 13.24 -14.11
N GLU A 183 3.19 14.16 -13.88
CA GLU A 183 2.66 14.99 -14.96
C GLU A 183 3.85 15.83 -15.40
N ASP A 184 4.38 15.52 -16.59
CA ASP A 184 5.32 16.37 -17.27
C ASP A 184 4.71 17.78 -17.37
N GLU A 185 5.17 18.68 -16.49
CA GLU A 185 4.98 20.11 -16.70
C GLU A 185 5.68 20.49 -18.02
N LYS A 186 4.84 20.72 -19.03
CA LYS A 186 5.22 21.44 -20.23
C LYS A 186 4.95 22.92 -20.04
#